data_eee2bdf47198dbaa791307a770d3cc9e
#
_entry.id   eee2bdf47198dbaa791307a770d3cc9e
#
_cell.length_a   1.000
_cell.length_b   1.000
_cell.length_c   1.000
_cell.angle_alpha   90.00
_cell.angle_beta   90.00
_cell.angle_gamma   90.00
#
_symmetry.space_group_name_H-M   'P 1'
#
loop_
_entity.id
_entity.type
_entity.pdbx_description
1 polymer ?
#
loop_
_entity_poly.entity_id
_entity_poly.type
_entity_poly.pdbx_seq_one_letter_code
_entity_poly.pdbx_strand_id
1 'polypeptide(L)'
;MNVLVTGCSRGVGLEICRVLLEQGNTVYGVARSYTDEFKALEAEYAGKLFFKSIDLSDSESIRKSVFKEFVGNKVVLDVYVNNAAMAYDDIVTNLNLDRLKAMYAVNVFTPMMITKYALRNMLLHHTKGCIIHISSISAHTGYKGLAMYASSKGALEAFSKNTAREWGGLGIRSNVVVPGFMETAMSSTLSEEQKERIYKRTSLKAATSVRSVAETVVFLLSDSACSITGQNIHVDNGTV
;
A
#
# COMPACT_ATOMS: atom_id res chain seq x y z
N MET A 1 -11.46 11.91 -7.75
CA MET A 1 -11.46 11.31 -6.39
C MET A 1 -10.36 11.93 -5.55
N ASN A 2 -10.56 11.96 -4.23
CA ASN A 2 -9.50 12.29 -3.26
C ASN A 2 -8.93 10.99 -2.70
N VAL A 3 -7.64 10.78 -2.89
CA VAL A 3 -6.94 9.52 -2.58
C VAL A 3 -5.84 9.76 -1.54
N LEU A 4 -5.89 9.07 -0.41
CA LEU A 4 -4.80 9.03 0.56
C LEU A 4 -3.86 7.87 0.22
N VAL A 5 -2.57 8.16 0.03
CA VAL A 5 -1.53 7.16 -0.28
C VAL A 5 -0.43 7.20 0.76
N THR A 6 -0.12 6.07 1.40
CA THR A 6 1.03 5.95 2.31
C THR A 6 2.25 5.36 1.62
N GLY A 7 3.46 5.77 2.05
CA GLY A 7 4.71 5.34 1.41
C GLY A 7 4.87 5.86 -0.02
N CYS A 8 4.36 7.08 -0.27
CA CYS A 8 4.21 7.69 -1.59
C CYS A 8 5.51 8.23 -2.22
N SER A 9 6.60 8.36 -1.45
CA SER A 9 7.77 9.15 -1.89
C SER A 9 8.72 8.45 -2.86
N ARG A 10 8.57 7.14 -3.08
CA ARG A 10 9.42 6.34 -3.99
C ARG A 10 8.76 5.03 -4.40
N GLY A 11 9.34 4.37 -5.39
CA GLY A 11 8.96 3.01 -5.82
C GLY A 11 7.49 2.90 -6.18
N VAL A 12 6.84 1.82 -5.71
CA VAL A 12 5.43 1.53 -6.01
C VAL A 12 4.50 2.67 -5.58
N GLY A 13 4.71 3.24 -4.40
CA GLY A 13 3.85 4.32 -3.90
C GLY A 13 3.94 5.59 -4.74
N LEU A 14 5.13 5.94 -5.24
CA LEU A 14 5.31 7.08 -6.13
C LEU A 14 4.63 6.83 -7.49
N GLU A 15 4.77 5.61 -8.03
CA GLU A 15 4.12 5.26 -9.30
C GLU A 15 2.59 5.21 -9.16
N ILE A 16 2.06 4.73 -8.03
CA ILE A 16 0.63 4.81 -7.74
C ILE A 16 0.17 6.27 -7.75
N CYS A 17 0.92 7.18 -7.10
CA CYS A 17 0.58 8.61 -7.13
C CYS A 17 0.58 9.16 -8.56
N ARG A 18 1.59 8.82 -9.38
CA ARG A 18 1.69 9.24 -10.78
C ARG A 18 0.47 8.79 -11.58
N VAL A 19 0.14 7.50 -11.55
CA VAL A 19 -1.00 6.96 -12.32
C VAL A 19 -2.34 7.57 -11.88
N LEU A 20 -2.51 7.79 -10.57
CA LEU A 20 -3.70 8.47 -10.04
C LEU A 20 -3.83 9.91 -10.54
N LEU A 21 -2.72 10.65 -10.59
CA LEU A 21 -2.67 12.04 -11.06
C LEU A 21 -2.91 12.14 -12.57
N GLU A 22 -2.33 11.23 -13.37
CA GLU A 22 -2.58 11.11 -14.81
C GLU A 22 -4.08 10.96 -15.12
N GLN A 23 -4.85 10.35 -14.20
CA GLN A 23 -6.30 10.21 -14.30
C GLN A 23 -7.10 11.36 -13.65
N GLY A 24 -6.44 12.46 -13.30
CA GLY A 24 -7.07 13.66 -12.78
C GLY A 24 -7.50 13.61 -11.31
N ASN A 25 -7.07 12.59 -10.56
CA ASN A 25 -7.37 12.48 -9.12
C ASN A 25 -6.56 13.50 -8.31
N THR A 26 -7.00 13.77 -7.09
CA THR A 26 -6.25 14.52 -6.08
C THR A 26 -5.63 13.55 -5.10
N VAL A 27 -4.32 13.67 -4.85
CA VAL A 27 -3.57 12.73 -4.02
C VAL A 27 -3.02 13.41 -2.77
N TYR A 28 -3.29 12.81 -1.62
CA TYR A 28 -2.74 13.16 -0.32
C TYR A 28 -1.67 12.12 0.04
N GLY A 29 -0.42 12.45 -0.19
CA GLY A 29 0.73 11.56 0.02
C GLY A 29 1.33 11.68 1.42
N VAL A 30 1.56 10.53 2.07
CA VAL A 30 2.21 10.45 3.37
C VAL A 30 3.42 9.54 3.30
N ALA A 31 4.59 10.04 3.71
CA ALA A 31 5.81 9.26 3.85
C ALA A 31 6.76 9.96 4.85
N ARG A 32 7.83 9.28 5.26
CA ARG A 32 8.84 9.89 6.15
C ARG A 32 9.73 10.90 5.42
N SER A 33 10.06 10.61 4.17
CA SER A 33 11.03 11.38 3.38
C SER A 33 10.33 12.08 2.22
N TYR A 34 10.65 13.34 2.02
CA TYR A 34 10.24 14.13 0.87
C TYR A 34 11.36 14.09 -0.17
N THR A 35 11.26 13.15 -1.12
CA THR A 35 12.30 12.89 -2.12
C THR A 35 12.23 13.85 -3.29
N ASP A 36 13.34 13.99 -4.05
CA ASP A 36 13.36 14.90 -5.21
C ASP A 36 12.45 14.41 -6.34
N GLU A 37 12.30 13.08 -6.51
CA GLU A 37 11.34 12.51 -7.47
C GLU A 37 9.89 12.88 -7.10
N PHE A 38 9.56 12.87 -5.80
CA PHE A 38 8.22 13.27 -5.36
C PHE A 38 7.99 14.78 -5.52
N LYS A 39 9.01 15.62 -5.24
CA LYS A 39 8.95 17.07 -5.45
C LYS A 39 8.72 17.41 -6.93
N ALA A 40 9.42 16.71 -7.83
CA ALA A 40 9.23 16.88 -9.27
C ALA A 40 7.79 16.55 -9.68
N LEU A 41 7.24 15.44 -9.18
CA LEU A 41 5.86 15.05 -9.44
C LEU A 41 4.86 16.07 -8.86
N GLU A 42 5.10 16.59 -7.66
CA GLU A 42 4.25 17.60 -7.04
C GLU A 42 4.26 18.92 -7.83
N ALA A 43 5.40 19.32 -8.36
CA ALA A 43 5.52 20.51 -9.21
C ALA A 43 4.76 20.32 -10.54
N GLU A 44 4.82 19.14 -11.15
CA GLU A 44 4.08 18.79 -12.37
C GLU A 44 2.56 18.81 -12.16
N TYR A 45 2.09 18.35 -10.99
CA TYR A 45 0.67 18.28 -10.63
C TYR A 45 0.30 19.25 -9.50
N ALA A 46 0.76 20.50 -9.60
CA ALA A 46 0.51 21.52 -8.60
C ALA A 46 -0.98 21.68 -8.29
N GLY A 47 -1.34 21.68 -7.00
CA GLY A 47 -2.74 21.76 -6.54
C GLY A 47 -3.53 20.44 -6.62
N LYS A 48 -2.90 19.35 -7.09
CA LYS A 48 -3.48 18.00 -7.14
C LYS A 48 -2.71 16.99 -6.30
N LEU A 49 -1.43 17.22 -6.05
CA LEU A 49 -0.59 16.39 -5.18
C LEU A 49 -0.19 17.19 -3.95
N PHE A 50 -0.47 16.63 -2.78
CA PHE A 50 -0.12 17.20 -1.49
C PHE A 50 0.74 16.22 -0.70
N PHE A 51 1.71 16.71 0.06
CA PHE A 51 2.60 15.89 0.86
C PHE A 51 2.61 16.29 2.33
N LYS A 52 2.68 15.28 3.21
CA LYS A 52 3.02 15.49 4.62
C LYS A 52 4.02 14.44 5.08
N SER A 53 5.13 14.91 5.69
CA SER A 53 6.08 14.02 6.35
C SER A 53 5.49 13.52 7.66
N ILE A 54 5.30 12.19 7.76
CA ILE A 54 4.75 11.52 8.95
C ILE A 54 5.50 10.22 9.18
N ASP A 55 5.91 9.98 10.42
CA ASP A 55 6.42 8.67 10.86
C ASP A 55 5.23 7.75 11.16
N LEU A 56 5.10 6.72 10.36
CA LEU A 56 4.03 5.73 10.48
C LEU A 56 4.31 4.65 11.56
N SER A 57 5.40 4.75 12.30
CA SER A 57 5.64 3.88 13.47
C SER A 57 4.82 4.29 14.70
N ASP A 58 4.35 5.55 14.75
CA ASP A 58 3.46 6.06 15.79
C ASP A 58 1.99 5.99 15.36
N SER A 59 1.37 4.83 15.61
CA SER A 59 -0.03 4.59 15.26
C SER A 59 -1.04 5.44 16.08
N GLU A 60 -0.65 5.99 17.23
CA GLU A 60 -1.53 6.80 18.07
C GLU A 60 -1.68 8.21 17.52
N SER A 61 -0.64 8.76 16.91
CA SER A 61 -0.65 10.10 16.32
C SER A 61 -1.50 10.23 15.04
N ILE A 62 -1.84 9.12 14.40
CA ILE A 62 -2.48 9.07 13.05
C ILE A 62 -3.76 9.93 12.99
N ARG A 63 -4.60 9.88 14.02
CA ARG A 63 -5.81 10.71 14.04
C ARG A 63 -5.49 12.20 13.91
N LYS A 64 -4.46 12.65 14.60
CA LYS A 64 -4.05 14.05 14.61
C LYS A 64 -3.30 14.38 13.33
N SER A 65 -2.21 13.66 13.06
CA SER A 65 -1.24 13.98 12.01
C SER A 65 -1.83 13.83 10.60
N VAL A 66 -2.61 12.77 10.34
CA VAL A 66 -3.18 12.51 9.02
C VAL A 66 -4.56 13.15 8.87
N PHE A 67 -5.50 12.88 9.80
CA PHE A 67 -6.91 13.22 9.59
C PHE A 67 -7.33 14.60 10.10
N LYS A 68 -6.65 15.18 11.10
CA LYS A 68 -6.96 16.54 11.53
C LYS A 68 -6.10 17.61 10.85
N GLU A 69 -4.80 17.36 10.73
CA GLU A 69 -3.83 18.37 10.31
C GLU A 69 -3.49 18.31 8.82
N PHE A 70 -3.78 17.21 8.11
CA PHE A 70 -3.42 17.06 6.70
C PHE A 70 -4.63 16.90 5.81
N VAL A 71 -5.38 15.79 5.88
CA VAL A 71 -6.59 15.61 5.06
C VAL A 71 -7.67 16.60 5.51
N GLY A 72 -7.88 16.73 6.82
CA GLY A 72 -8.91 17.57 7.39
C GLY A 72 -10.33 17.00 7.25
N ASN A 73 -11.25 17.54 8.06
CA ASN A 73 -12.63 17.04 8.08
C ASN A 73 -13.48 17.46 6.87
N LYS A 74 -13.03 18.46 6.10
CA LYS A 74 -13.76 19.00 4.94
C LYS A 74 -13.47 18.23 3.65
N VAL A 75 -12.37 17.48 3.61
CA VAL A 75 -12.02 16.66 2.44
C VAL A 75 -12.83 15.39 2.48
N VAL A 76 -13.61 15.16 1.44
CA VAL A 76 -14.31 13.88 1.20
C VAL A 76 -13.29 12.89 0.70
N LEU A 77 -12.91 11.91 1.51
CA LEU A 77 -11.96 10.88 1.12
C LEU A 77 -12.70 9.75 0.39
N ASP A 78 -12.31 9.52 -0.85
CA ASP A 78 -12.87 8.44 -1.68
C ASP A 78 -12.08 7.15 -1.54
N VAL A 79 -10.74 7.25 -1.37
CA VAL A 79 -9.85 6.11 -1.44
C VAL A 79 -8.74 6.20 -0.40
N TYR A 80 -8.40 5.05 0.17
CA TYR A 80 -7.17 4.86 0.93
C TYR A 80 -6.32 3.76 0.31
N VAL A 81 -5.08 4.07 -0.08
CA VAL A 81 -4.08 3.10 -0.55
C VAL A 81 -3.00 2.94 0.52
N ASN A 82 -2.99 1.78 1.16
CA ASN A 82 -1.97 1.38 2.12
C ASN A 82 -0.80 0.72 1.39
N ASN A 83 0.26 1.49 1.13
CA ASN A 83 1.46 0.99 0.47
C ASN A 83 2.70 1.04 1.37
N ALA A 84 2.75 1.93 2.36
CA ALA A 84 3.91 2.01 3.27
C ALA A 84 4.22 0.66 3.91
N ALA A 85 5.49 0.29 3.92
CA ALA A 85 5.96 -0.93 4.56
C ALA A 85 7.41 -0.79 5.04
N MET A 86 7.73 -1.58 6.05
CA MET A 86 9.06 -1.82 6.58
C MET A 86 9.41 -3.30 6.43
N ALA A 87 10.58 -3.60 5.87
CA ALA A 87 11.11 -4.96 5.80
C ALA A 87 11.75 -5.36 7.12
N TYR A 88 11.67 -6.65 7.43
CA TYR A 88 12.43 -7.28 8.48
C TYR A 88 12.80 -8.69 8.01
N ASP A 89 14.02 -8.81 7.49
CA ASP A 89 14.55 -10.03 6.90
C ASP A 89 15.49 -10.66 7.90
N ASP A 90 15.14 -11.85 8.39
CA ASP A 90 15.96 -12.71 9.24
C ASP A 90 15.32 -14.11 9.33
N ILE A 91 16.10 -15.11 9.76
CA ILE A 91 15.56 -16.44 10.08
C ILE A 91 14.87 -16.40 11.45
N VAL A 92 13.87 -17.26 11.63
CA VAL A 92 13.00 -17.25 12.83
C VAL A 92 13.78 -17.41 14.13
N THR A 93 14.87 -18.17 14.12
CA THR A 93 15.73 -18.37 15.31
C THR A 93 16.46 -17.10 15.77
N ASN A 94 16.59 -16.10 14.90
CA ASN A 94 17.24 -14.83 15.18
C ASN A 94 16.22 -13.71 15.44
N LEU A 95 14.93 -14.06 15.62
CA LEU A 95 13.88 -13.09 15.81
C LEU A 95 14.21 -12.13 16.96
N ASN A 96 14.25 -10.83 16.64
CA ASN A 96 14.36 -9.74 17.60
C ASN A 96 12.97 -9.11 17.79
N LEU A 97 12.46 -9.14 19.02
CA LEU A 97 11.10 -8.71 19.32
C LEU A 97 10.89 -7.21 19.11
N ASP A 98 11.91 -6.37 19.35
CA ASP A 98 11.74 -4.92 19.18
C ASP A 98 11.71 -4.54 17.69
N ARG A 99 12.54 -5.18 16.86
CA ARG A 99 12.46 -5.04 15.39
C ARG A 99 11.11 -5.54 14.86
N LEU A 100 10.60 -6.65 15.39
CA LEU A 100 9.29 -7.18 15.02
C LEU A 100 8.18 -6.18 15.38
N LYS A 101 8.18 -5.64 16.60
CA LYS A 101 7.21 -4.63 17.04
C LYS A 101 7.26 -3.39 16.15
N ALA A 102 8.44 -2.87 15.82
CA ALA A 102 8.62 -1.71 14.95
C ALA A 102 8.07 -1.97 13.54
N MET A 103 8.33 -3.15 12.97
CA MET A 103 7.76 -3.53 11.67
C MET A 103 6.24 -3.66 11.74
N TYR A 104 5.68 -4.31 12.78
CA TYR A 104 4.23 -4.46 12.94
C TYR A 104 3.54 -3.12 13.18
N ALA A 105 4.18 -2.17 13.86
CA ALA A 105 3.66 -0.82 13.99
C ALA A 105 3.40 -0.19 12.62
N VAL A 106 4.38 -0.25 11.72
CA VAL A 106 4.27 0.31 10.37
C VAL A 106 3.38 -0.52 9.45
N ASN A 107 3.55 -1.86 9.47
CA ASN A 107 2.92 -2.73 8.45
C ASN A 107 1.49 -3.15 8.82
N VAL A 108 1.12 -3.13 10.11
CA VAL A 108 -0.15 -3.68 10.59
C VAL A 108 -0.95 -2.65 11.40
N PHE A 109 -0.39 -2.14 12.50
CA PHE A 109 -1.18 -1.32 13.41
C PHE A 109 -1.56 0.02 12.81
N THR A 110 -0.61 0.73 12.19
CA THR A 110 -0.88 2.01 11.54
C THR A 110 -1.84 1.90 10.35
N PRO A 111 -1.71 0.93 9.42
CA PRO A 111 -2.71 0.68 8.40
C PRO A 111 -4.13 0.46 8.94
N MET A 112 -4.28 -0.32 10.02
CA MET A 112 -5.58 -0.53 10.68
C MET A 112 -6.13 0.77 11.27
N MET A 113 -5.27 1.61 11.88
CA MET A 113 -5.67 2.91 12.41
C MET A 113 -6.04 3.90 11.30
N ILE A 114 -5.29 3.94 10.19
CA ILE A 114 -5.66 4.78 9.04
C ILE A 114 -6.98 4.30 8.44
N THR A 115 -7.17 2.98 8.25
CA THR A 115 -8.42 2.40 7.78
C THR A 115 -9.60 2.82 8.64
N LYS A 116 -9.47 2.74 9.97
CA LYS A 116 -10.51 3.19 10.91
C LYS A 116 -10.94 4.64 10.65
N TYR A 117 -9.99 5.55 10.45
CA TYR A 117 -10.31 6.96 10.24
C TYR A 117 -10.72 7.28 8.81
N ALA A 118 -10.22 6.56 7.80
CA ALA A 118 -10.71 6.64 6.43
C ALA A 118 -12.17 6.22 6.35
N LEU A 119 -12.53 5.08 6.95
CA LEU A 119 -13.92 4.63 7.07
C LEU A 119 -14.80 5.68 7.76
N ARG A 120 -14.35 6.27 8.87
CA ARG A 120 -15.10 7.33 9.56
C ARG A 120 -15.33 8.55 8.69
N ASN A 121 -14.34 8.95 7.87
CA ASN A 121 -14.50 10.04 6.92
C ASN A 121 -15.51 9.66 5.83
N MET A 122 -15.37 8.47 5.23
CA MET A 122 -16.29 7.96 4.21
C MET A 122 -17.73 7.90 4.73
N LEU A 123 -17.93 7.43 5.95
CA LEU A 123 -19.26 7.38 6.59
C LEU A 123 -19.84 8.78 6.84
N LEU A 124 -19.01 9.71 7.33
CA LEU A 124 -19.43 11.11 7.59
C LEU A 124 -19.91 11.79 6.31
N HIS A 125 -19.29 11.50 5.18
CA HIS A 125 -19.59 12.10 3.89
C HIS A 125 -20.49 11.22 2.99
N HIS A 126 -20.97 10.09 3.47
CA HIS A 126 -21.78 9.11 2.71
C HIS A 126 -21.10 8.65 1.41
N THR A 127 -19.77 8.49 1.42
CA THR A 127 -18.97 8.09 0.25
C THR A 127 -18.95 6.57 0.11
N LYS A 128 -19.22 6.06 -1.10
CA LYS A 128 -18.97 4.67 -1.48
C LYS A 128 -17.49 4.50 -1.79
N GLY A 129 -16.66 4.34 -0.75
CA GLY A 129 -15.21 4.40 -0.87
C GLY A 129 -14.53 3.09 -1.26
N CYS A 130 -13.21 3.15 -1.45
CA CYS A 130 -12.38 1.99 -1.71
C CYS A 130 -11.10 2.00 -0.86
N ILE A 131 -10.76 0.85 -0.28
CA ILE A 131 -9.54 0.63 0.47
C ILE A 131 -8.69 -0.40 -0.26
N ILE A 132 -7.43 -0.09 -0.55
CA ILE A 132 -6.49 -0.99 -1.18
C ILE A 132 -5.28 -1.17 -0.28
N HIS A 133 -4.93 -2.40 0.02
CA HIS A 133 -3.69 -2.74 0.72
C HIS A 133 -2.69 -3.35 -0.26
N ILE A 134 -1.43 -2.92 -0.20
CA ILE A 134 -0.34 -3.56 -0.95
C ILE A 134 0.29 -4.62 -0.06
N SER A 135 0.06 -5.88 -0.41
CA SER A 135 0.65 -7.06 0.23
C SER A 135 1.96 -7.48 -0.43
N SER A 136 2.24 -8.74 -0.52
CA SER A 136 3.41 -9.33 -1.16
C SER A 136 3.17 -10.82 -1.40
N ILE A 137 3.73 -11.36 -2.47
CA ILE A 137 3.76 -12.83 -2.71
C ILE A 137 4.43 -13.59 -1.55
N SER A 138 5.23 -12.93 -0.72
CA SER A 138 5.83 -13.55 0.47
C SER A 138 4.80 -14.09 1.46
N ALA A 139 3.57 -13.57 1.44
CA ALA A 139 2.45 -14.09 2.25
C ALA A 139 1.88 -15.40 1.69
N HIS A 140 2.16 -15.71 0.43
CA HIS A 140 1.61 -16.87 -0.29
C HIS A 140 2.67 -17.93 -0.63
N THR A 141 3.96 -17.56 -0.55
CA THR A 141 5.09 -18.46 -0.81
C THR A 141 6.05 -18.44 0.38
N GLY A 142 6.67 -19.58 0.68
CA GLY A 142 7.68 -19.67 1.72
C GLY A 142 9.05 -19.22 1.21
N TYR A 143 9.52 -18.06 1.64
CA TYR A 143 10.89 -17.60 1.40
C TYR A 143 11.70 -17.60 2.70
N LYS A 144 12.89 -18.21 2.65
CA LYS A 144 13.82 -18.19 3.79
C LYS A 144 14.16 -16.77 4.17
N GLY A 145 14.02 -16.43 5.44
CA GLY A 145 14.33 -15.11 5.99
C GLY A 145 13.17 -14.10 5.94
N LEU A 146 12.01 -14.43 5.34
CA LEU A 146 10.89 -13.50 5.22
C LEU A 146 9.69 -13.80 6.16
N ALA A 147 9.83 -14.73 7.11
CA ALA A 147 8.72 -15.18 7.94
C ALA A 147 7.99 -14.02 8.66
N MET A 148 8.76 -13.09 9.26
CA MET A 148 8.21 -11.96 9.99
C MET A 148 7.50 -10.97 9.05
N TYR A 149 8.14 -10.62 7.93
CA TYR A 149 7.54 -9.75 6.92
C TYR A 149 6.29 -10.36 6.30
N ALA A 150 6.36 -11.62 5.89
CA ALA A 150 5.24 -12.36 5.32
C ALA A 150 4.03 -12.41 6.26
N SER A 151 4.26 -12.65 7.56
CA SER A 151 3.19 -12.65 8.57
C SER A 151 2.49 -11.28 8.69
N SER A 152 3.25 -10.18 8.59
CA SER A 152 2.67 -8.82 8.62
C SER A 152 1.80 -8.54 7.38
N LYS A 153 2.21 -9.07 6.20
CA LYS A 153 1.43 -8.92 4.96
C LYS A 153 0.18 -9.79 4.97
N GLY A 154 0.27 -11.04 5.43
CA GLY A 154 -0.89 -11.92 5.61
C GLY A 154 -1.91 -11.35 6.62
N ALA A 155 -1.48 -10.64 7.66
CA ALA A 155 -2.36 -9.96 8.59
C ALA A 155 -3.23 -8.90 7.89
N LEU A 156 -2.67 -8.13 6.94
CA LEU A 156 -3.42 -7.14 6.15
C LEU A 156 -4.44 -7.81 5.21
N GLU A 157 -4.12 -8.95 4.64
CA GLU A 157 -5.04 -9.69 3.76
C GLU A 157 -6.26 -10.18 4.52
N ALA A 158 -6.06 -10.77 5.69
CA ALA A 158 -7.15 -11.15 6.57
C ALA A 158 -7.98 -9.95 7.02
N PHE A 159 -7.33 -8.84 7.38
CA PHE A 159 -7.98 -7.61 7.79
C PHE A 159 -8.83 -7.01 6.66
N SER A 160 -8.30 -6.93 5.43
CA SER A 160 -9.01 -6.43 4.25
C SER A 160 -10.29 -7.22 3.97
N LYS A 161 -10.21 -8.56 4.04
CA LYS A 161 -11.35 -9.46 3.80
C LYS A 161 -12.49 -9.19 4.81
N ASN A 162 -12.16 -8.99 6.07
CA ASN A 162 -13.16 -8.68 7.11
C ASN A 162 -13.70 -7.25 6.94
N THR A 163 -12.85 -6.27 6.63
CA THR A 163 -13.28 -4.89 6.32
C THR A 163 -14.30 -4.86 5.17
N ALA A 164 -14.06 -5.64 4.11
CA ALA A 164 -15.00 -5.78 3.00
C ALA A 164 -16.38 -6.33 3.44
N ARG A 165 -16.40 -7.29 4.35
CA ARG A 165 -17.64 -7.87 4.91
C ARG A 165 -18.39 -6.90 5.80
N GLU A 166 -17.68 -6.17 6.65
CA GLU A 166 -18.28 -5.22 7.60
C GLU A 166 -18.89 -4.00 6.89
N TRP A 167 -18.26 -3.50 5.84
CA TRP A 167 -18.63 -2.22 5.23
C TRP A 167 -19.20 -2.30 3.82
N GLY A 168 -19.22 -3.49 3.22
CA GLY A 168 -19.76 -3.71 1.87
C GLY A 168 -21.23 -3.32 1.72
N GLY A 169 -22.04 -3.51 2.77
CA GLY A 169 -23.44 -3.09 2.78
C GLY A 169 -23.67 -1.57 2.61
N LEU A 170 -22.62 -0.76 2.87
CA LEU A 170 -22.63 0.69 2.65
C LEU A 170 -21.88 1.09 1.36
N GLY A 171 -21.54 0.12 0.51
CA GLY A 171 -20.86 0.33 -0.77
C GLY A 171 -19.36 0.59 -0.64
N ILE A 172 -18.74 0.37 0.53
CA ILE A 172 -17.29 0.52 0.72
C ILE A 172 -16.63 -0.82 0.38
N ARG A 173 -15.67 -0.78 -0.54
CA ARG A 173 -14.91 -1.96 -0.99
C ARG A 173 -13.53 -2.00 -0.32
N SER A 174 -13.01 -3.19 -0.07
CA SER A 174 -11.64 -3.38 0.44
C SER A 174 -11.01 -4.55 -0.29
N ASN A 175 -9.86 -4.32 -0.93
CA ASN A 175 -9.12 -5.33 -1.67
C ASN A 175 -7.61 -5.24 -1.37
N VAL A 176 -6.91 -6.28 -1.76
CA VAL A 176 -5.46 -6.37 -1.65
C VAL A 176 -4.85 -6.56 -3.04
N VAL A 177 -3.81 -5.82 -3.35
CA VAL A 177 -2.93 -6.11 -4.48
C VAL A 177 -1.71 -6.84 -3.93
N VAL A 178 -1.36 -7.95 -4.55
CA VAL A 178 -0.26 -8.85 -4.14
C VAL A 178 0.82 -8.81 -5.22
N PRO A 179 1.82 -7.90 -5.10
CA PRO A 179 2.90 -7.83 -6.05
C PRO A 179 3.84 -9.02 -5.94
N GLY A 180 4.40 -9.43 -7.09
CA GLY A 180 5.57 -10.27 -7.17
C GLY A 180 6.87 -9.52 -6.85
N PHE A 181 7.98 -10.14 -7.20
CA PHE A 181 9.27 -9.49 -7.08
C PHE A 181 9.39 -8.31 -8.06
N MET A 182 9.74 -7.15 -7.54
CA MET A 182 9.96 -5.92 -8.30
C MET A 182 11.37 -5.40 -8.09
N GLU A 183 11.96 -4.81 -9.11
CA GLU A 183 13.20 -4.06 -8.99
C GLU A 183 12.93 -2.68 -8.39
N THR A 184 13.21 -2.54 -7.11
CA THR A 184 13.03 -1.30 -6.35
C THR A 184 14.23 -1.08 -5.41
N ALA A 185 14.30 0.06 -4.75
CA ALA A 185 15.33 0.30 -3.73
C ALA A 185 15.33 -0.76 -2.60
N MET A 186 14.22 -1.44 -2.35
CA MET A 186 14.12 -2.50 -1.35
C MET A 186 14.83 -3.79 -1.79
N SER A 187 14.98 -4.03 -3.09
CA SER A 187 15.63 -5.20 -3.70
C SER A 187 17.05 -4.91 -4.21
N SER A 188 17.58 -3.70 -4.01
CA SER A 188 18.87 -3.25 -4.56
C SER A 188 20.10 -4.01 -4.02
N THR A 189 19.95 -4.73 -2.92
CA THR A 189 21.03 -5.54 -2.33
C THR A 189 21.21 -6.91 -2.97
N LEU A 190 20.28 -7.32 -3.86
CA LEU A 190 20.35 -8.61 -4.54
C LEU A 190 21.33 -8.56 -5.72
N SER A 191 22.18 -9.61 -5.85
CA SER A 191 23.02 -9.78 -7.03
C SER A 191 22.20 -10.13 -8.27
N GLU A 192 22.74 -9.86 -9.46
CA GLU A 192 22.07 -10.23 -10.73
C GLU A 192 21.78 -11.73 -10.80
N GLU A 193 22.69 -12.59 -10.30
CA GLU A 193 22.46 -14.04 -10.24
C GLU A 193 21.26 -14.40 -9.35
N GLN A 194 21.07 -13.69 -8.22
CA GLN A 194 19.91 -13.89 -7.35
C GLN A 194 18.63 -13.45 -8.04
N LYS A 195 18.64 -12.30 -8.75
CA LYS A 195 17.49 -11.82 -9.53
C LYS A 195 17.12 -12.80 -10.64
N GLU A 196 18.09 -13.30 -11.41
CA GLU A 196 17.83 -14.31 -12.44
C GLU A 196 17.18 -15.59 -11.89
N ARG A 197 17.62 -16.05 -10.71
CA ARG A 197 16.99 -17.20 -10.04
C ARG A 197 15.53 -16.92 -9.67
N ILE A 198 15.22 -15.68 -9.28
CA ILE A 198 13.85 -15.26 -8.99
C ILE A 198 13.02 -15.25 -10.29
N TYR A 199 13.55 -14.64 -11.38
CA TYR A 199 12.83 -14.57 -12.66
C TYR A 199 12.55 -15.97 -13.24
N LYS A 200 13.50 -16.91 -13.12
CA LYS A 200 13.30 -18.30 -13.59
C LYS A 200 12.11 -18.99 -12.93
N ARG A 201 11.69 -18.55 -11.74
CA ARG A 201 10.53 -19.12 -11.03
C ARG A 201 9.19 -18.52 -11.45
N THR A 202 9.19 -17.34 -12.09
CA THR A 202 7.96 -16.71 -12.60
C THR A 202 7.57 -17.32 -13.96
N SER A 203 6.29 -17.31 -14.31
CA SER A 203 5.83 -17.78 -15.62
C SER A 203 6.32 -16.88 -16.75
N LEU A 204 6.30 -15.55 -16.54
CA LEU A 204 6.72 -14.57 -17.55
C LEU A 204 8.24 -14.29 -17.57
N LYS A 205 9.04 -14.97 -16.72
CA LYS A 205 10.51 -14.88 -16.68
C LYS A 205 11.05 -13.46 -16.51
N ALA A 206 10.35 -12.63 -15.78
CA ALA A 206 10.69 -11.22 -15.58
C ALA A 206 10.33 -10.71 -14.18
N ALA A 207 10.89 -9.57 -13.79
CA ALA A 207 10.41 -8.80 -12.64
C ALA A 207 8.98 -8.30 -12.88
N THR A 208 8.19 -8.23 -11.82
CA THR A 208 6.88 -7.58 -11.87
C THR A 208 7.05 -6.08 -12.11
N SER A 209 6.33 -5.54 -13.08
CA SER A 209 6.34 -4.12 -13.39
C SER A 209 5.69 -3.30 -12.26
N VAL A 210 6.41 -2.31 -11.75
CA VAL A 210 5.87 -1.34 -10.78
C VAL A 210 4.64 -0.61 -11.35
N ARG A 211 4.70 -0.28 -12.65
CA ARG A 211 3.58 0.35 -13.37
C ARG A 211 2.35 -0.56 -13.41
N SER A 212 2.50 -1.86 -13.68
CA SER A 212 1.37 -2.81 -13.69
C SER A 212 0.70 -2.93 -12.32
N VAL A 213 1.49 -2.86 -11.23
CA VAL A 213 0.94 -2.83 -9.87
C VAL A 213 0.12 -1.56 -9.65
N ALA A 214 0.64 -0.39 -10.06
CA ALA A 214 -0.06 0.89 -9.92
C ALA A 214 -1.34 0.94 -10.75
N GLU A 215 -1.32 0.45 -11.98
CA GLU A 215 -2.50 0.38 -12.86
C GLU A 215 -3.55 -0.60 -12.33
N THR A 216 -3.14 -1.70 -11.70
CA THR A 216 -4.07 -2.62 -11.02
C THR A 216 -4.76 -1.94 -9.84
N VAL A 217 -4.04 -1.13 -9.06
CA VAL A 217 -4.67 -0.29 -8.02
C VAL A 217 -5.74 0.59 -8.65
N VAL A 218 -5.41 1.34 -9.69
CA VAL A 218 -6.36 2.25 -10.35
C VAL A 218 -7.53 1.51 -10.98
N PHE A 219 -7.32 0.35 -11.60
CA PHE A 219 -8.41 -0.51 -12.08
C PHE A 219 -9.38 -0.86 -10.94
N LEU A 220 -8.87 -1.24 -9.77
CA LEU A 220 -9.70 -1.59 -8.62
C LEU A 220 -10.50 -0.39 -8.07
N LEU A 221 -10.14 0.84 -8.39
CA LEU A 221 -10.91 2.04 -8.03
C LEU A 221 -12.02 2.36 -9.03
N SER A 222 -11.95 1.82 -10.24
CA SER A 222 -12.89 2.12 -11.32
C SER A 222 -14.25 1.42 -11.14
N ASP A 223 -15.25 1.90 -11.88
CA ASP A 223 -16.58 1.29 -11.95
C ASP A 223 -16.55 -0.13 -12.52
N SER A 224 -15.56 -0.46 -13.37
CA SER A 224 -15.35 -1.80 -13.89
C SER A 224 -15.04 -2.83 -12.81
N ALA A 225 -14.56 -2.39 -11.64
CA ALA A 225 -14.26 -3.22 -10.48
C ALA A 225 -15.33 -3.14 -9.38
N CYS A 226 -16.53 -2.60 -9.66
CA CYS A 226 -17.57 -2.36 -8.64
C CYS A 226 -18.02 -3.64 -7.89
N SER A 227 -17.89 -4.81 -8.50
CA SER A 227 -18.22 -6.11 -7.90
C SER A 227 -17.01 -6.83 -7.27
N ILE A 228 -15.81 -6.19 -7.25
CA ILE A 228 -14.59 -6.76 -6.68
C ILE A 228 -14.38 -6.20 -5.28
N THR A 229 -14.55 -7.04 -4.25
CA THR A 229 -14.27 -6.71 -2.85
C THR A 229 -13.88 -7.95 -2.06
N GLY A 230 -13.02 -7.80 -1.04
CA GLY A 230 -12.50 -8.90 -0.23
C GLY A 230 -11.52 -9.81 -0.96
N GLN A 231 -10.93 -9.38 -2.08
CA GLN A 231 -10.07 -10.19 -2.94
C GLN A 231 -8.60 -9.84 -2.76
N ASN A 232 -7.75 -10.85 -2.96
CA ASN A 232 -6.31 -10.72 -3.14
C ASN A 232 -6.01 -10.83 -4.63
N ILE A 233 -5.61 -9.73 -5.27
CA ILE A 233 -5.31 -9.68 -6.71
C ILE A 233 -3.81 -9.79 -6.91
N HIS A 234 -3.36 -10.89 -7.47
CA HIS A 234 -1.95 -11.15 -7.74
C HIS A 234 -1.49 -10.42 -9.00
N VAL A 235 -0.36 -9.70 -8.87
CA VAL A 235 0.36 -9.02 -9.96
C VAL A 235 1.82 -9.47 -9.82
N ASP A 236 2.13 -10.70 -10.21
CA ASP A 236 3.34 -11.41 -9.78
C ASP A 236 4.04 -12.20 -10.89
N ASN A 237 3.65 -11.95 -12.14
CA ASN A 237 4.17 -12.65 -13.32
C ASN A 237 4.00 -14.19 -13.27
N GLY A 238 2.99 -14.67 -12.52
CA GLY A 238 2.76 -16.09 -12.34
C GLY A 238 3.82 -16.75 -11.45
N THR A 239 4.08 -16.15 -10.29
CA THR A 239 4.95 -16.73 -9.24
C THR A 239 4.16 -17.69 -8.35
N VAL A 240 2.88 -17.43 -8.12
CA VAL A 240 1.95 -18.21 -7.30
C VAL A 240 0.83 -18.75 -8.15
#